data_65602b12e4b9c1607cb5e9f2acd7632a
#
_entry.id   65602b12e4b9c1607cb5e9f2acd7632a
#
_cell.length_a   1.000
_cell.length_b   1.000
_cell.length_c   1.000
_cell.angle_alpha   90.00
_cell.angle_beta   90.00
_cell.angle_gamma   90.00
#
_symmetry.space_group_name_H-M   'P 1'
#
loop_
_entity.id
_entity.type
_entity.pdbx_description
1 polymer ?
#
loop_
_entity_poly.entity_id
_entity_poly.type
_entity_poly.pdbx_seq_one_letter_code
_entity_poly.pdbx_strand_id
1 'polypeptide(L)'
;THTDVTSSKFTEYRSVPKGVYVPFLNLFSNSSKLDFSMYGSNVSQSDQRYFGGLKAGGMALKYDYNQIPHNMGNGGRTMFAETDPGVWTASQTLRQTLQTAVDTKLPTSARTYDFYATLFAPTLASTNRVDVSSVRKTTNTELNFGQHLPFDLTLAYKNELKTGYRGLSGGNFRATYS
;
A
#
# COMPACT_ATOMS: atom_id res chain seq x y z
N THR A 1 3.69 26.23 4.87
CA THR A 1 4.43 25.74 3.68
C THR A 1 3.53 24.79 2.94
N HIS A 2 3.02 25.21 1.78
CA HIS A 2 2.22 24.37 0.91
C HIS A 2 3.21 23.63 0.00
N THR A 3 3.40 22.35 0.22
CA THR A 3 4.20 21.51 -0.67
C THR A 3 3.24 20.63 -1.46
N ASP A 4 2.97 21.03 -2.70
CA ASP A 4 2.31 20.15 -3.68
C ASP A 4 3.32 19.09 -4.15
N VAL A 5 3.46 18.05 -3.35
CA VAL A 5 4.33 16.93 -3.72
C VAL A 5 3.51 15.98 -4.59
N THR A 6 3.66 16.13 -5.90
CA THR A 6 3.00 15.27 -6.89
C THR A 6 3.85 14.05 -7.27
N SER A 7 5.13 14.01 -6.88
CA SER A 7 6.03 12.92 -7.22
C SER A 7 5.78 11.70 -6.33
N SER A 8 5.41 10.57 -6.94
CA SER A 8 5.27 9.28 -6.25
C SER A 8 6.57 8.84 -5.59
N LYS A 9 7.72 9.18 -6.18
CA LYS A 9 9.03 8.80 -5.66
C LYS A 9 9.36 9.50 -4.34
N PHE A 10 8.90 10.74 -4.15
CA PHE A 10 9.09 11.47 -2.89
C PHE A 10 8.24 10.87 -1.76
N THR A 11 7.04 10.38 -2.09
CA THR A 11 6.09 9.78 -1.14
C THR A 11 6.13 8.25 -1.13
N GLU A 12 7.17 7.65 -1.72
CA GLU A 12 7.22 6.20 -1.96
C GLU A 12 7.03 5.39 -0.67
N TYR A 13 7.74 5.75 0.39
CA TYR A 13 7.71 5.04 1.68
C TYR A 13 7.37 5.93 2.87
N ARG A 14 6.99 7.18 2.62
CA ARG A 14 6.73 8.17 3.66
C ARG A 14 5.43 8.89 3.42
N SER A 15 4.80 9.28 4.52
CA SER A 15 3.72 10.26 4.49
C SER A 15 4.30 11.68 4.49
N VAL A 16 3.68 12.57 3.72
CA VAL A 16 3.90 14.01 3.87
C VAL A 16 2.80 14.52 4.79
N PRO A 17 3.13 14.91 6.03
CA PRO A 17 2.12 15.33 6.99
C PRO A 17 1.34 16.54 6.49
N LYS A 18 0.03 16.48 6.60
CA LYS A 18 -0.87 17.60 6.34
C LYS A 18 -1.49 18.05 7.66
N GLY A 19 -1.28 19.33 7.98
CA GLY A 19 -1.81 19.90 9.22
C GLY A 19 -0.96 19.59 10.45
N VAL A 20 -1.61 19.44 11.59
CA VAL A 20 -0.95 19.14 12.88
C VAL A 20 -0.77 17.63 13.02
N TYR A 21 0.42 17.20 13.36
CA TYR A 21 0.70 15.79 13.67
C TYR A 21 1.70 15.68 14.83
N VAL A 22 1.80 14.51 15.43
CA VAL A 22 2.73 14.22 16.50
C VAL A 22 3.91 13.43 15.91
N PRO A 23 5.09 14.07 15.70
CA PRO A 23 6.25 13.38 15.12
C PRO A 23 6.79 12.28 16.04
N PHE A 24 6.75 12.53 17.35
CA PHE A 24 7.24 11.60 18.36
C PHE A 24 6.32 11.57 19.57
N LEU A 25 6.06 10.37 20.05
CA LEU A 25 5.40 10.10 21.32
C LEU A 25 6.37 9.27 22.17
N ASN A 26 6.57 9.66 23.41
CA ASN A 26 7.32 8.89 24.38
C ASN A 26 6.58 8.86 25.70
N LEU A 27 6.15 7.66 26.11
CA LEU A 27 5.49 7.41 27.36
C LEU A 27 6.32 6.39 28.14
N PHE A 28 6.59 6.65 29.40
CA PHE A 28 7.28 5.72 30.25
C PHE A 28 6.83 5.83 31.71
N SER A 29 6.91 4.72 32.40
CA SER A 29 6.74 4.63 33.84
C SER A 29 7.74 3.62 34.37
N ASN A 30 8.44 3.97 35.42
CA ASN A 30 9.38 3.08 36.07
C ASN A 30 9.09 3.05 37.58
N SER A 31 8.74 1.88 38.08
CA SER A 31 8.50 1.66 39.50
C SER A 31 8.95 0.25 39.87
N SER A 32 9.03 -0.06 41.17
CA SER A 32 9.38 -1.41 41.64
C SER A 32 8.41 -2.52 41.18
N LYS A 33 7.18 -2.16 40.77
CA LYS A 33 6.14 -3.11 40.36
C LYS A 33 5.85 -3.09 38.86
N LEU A 34 6.18 -2.00 38.21
CA LEU A 34 5.81 -1.75 36.81
C LEU A 34 6.94 -1.00 36.09
N ASP A 35 7.46 -1.57 35.04
CA ASP A 35 8.32 -0.90 34.08
C ASP A 35 7.61 -0.89 32.73
N PHE A 36 7.29 0.30 32.25
CA PHE A 36 6.55 0.52 31.00
C PHE A 36 7.26 1.56 30.15
N SER A 37 7.40 1.25 28.87
CA SER A 37 7.86 2.21 27.88
C SER A 37 7.11 2.02 26.57
N MET A 38 6.72 3.13 25.94
CA MET A 38 6.08 3.15 24.63
C MET A 38 6.61 4.33 23.82
N TYR A 39 7.05 4.05 22.63
CA TYR A 39 7.50 5.04 21.65
C TYR A 39 6.58 5.02 20.45
N GLY A 40 6.24 6.19 19.95
CA GLY A 40 5.53 6.37 18.70
C GLY A 40 6.27 7.32 17.79
N SER A 41 6.28 7.05 16.51
CA SER A 41 6.75 7.98 15.48
C SER A 41 5.69 8.16 14.41
N ASN A 42 5.62 9.39 13.87
CA ASN A 42 4.63 9.79 12.86
C ASN A 42 3.19 9.39 13.24
N VAL A 43 2.82 9.67 14.49
CA VAL A 43 1.54 9.27 15.06
C VAL A 43 0.38 9.79 14.20
N SER A 44 -0.56 8.92 13.87
CA SER A 44 -1.71 9.18 12.99
C SER A 44 -1.35 9.42 11.51
N GLN A 45 -0.11 9.16 11.09
CA GLN A 45 0.28 9.20 9.69
C GLN A 45 0.25 7.79 9.05
N SER A 46 0.33 7.75 7.72
CA SER A 46 0.34 6.47 6.99
C SER A 46 1.63 5.67 7.17
N ASP A 47 2.70 6.28 7.68
CA ASP A 47 4.01 5.69 7.99
C ASP A 47 4.29 5.65 9.50
N GLN A 48 3.25 5.49 10.30
CA GLN A 48 3.35 5.44 11.75
C GLN A 48 4.00 4.15 12.27
N ARG A 49 4.74 4.27 13.36
CA ARG A 49 5.30 3.15 14.08
C ARG A 49 5.13 3.32 15.58
N TYR A 50 4.82 2.22 16.26
CA TYR A 50 4.75 2.14 17.71
C TYR A 50 5.55 0.94 18.17
N PHE A 51 6.36 1.11 19.21
CA PHE A 51 7.05 0.00 19.86
C PHE A 51 7.24 0.28 21.32
N GLY A 52 7.28 -0.76 22.12
CA GLY A 52 7.46 -0.62 23.54
C GLY A 52 7.43 -1.92 24.29
N GLY A 53 7.47 -1.80 25.58
CA GLY A 53 7.48 -2.94 26.49
C GLY A 53 6.81 -2.63 27.80
N LEU A 54 6.35 -3.71 28.44
CA LEU A 54 5.78 -3.70 29.76
C LEU A 54 6.42 -4.86 30.55
N LYS A 55 6.93 -4.58 31.75
CA LYS A 55 7.35 -5.60 32.70
C LYS A 55 6.61 -5.43 34.00
N ALA A 56 5.95 -6.45 34.46
CA ALA A 56 5.19 -6.46 35.70
C ALA A 56 5.07 -7.90 36.22
N GLY A 57 5.26 -8.09 37.53
CA GLY A 57 4.98 -9.35 38.20
C GLY A 57 5.68 -10.56 37.57
N GLY A 58 6.92 -10.41 37.07
CA GLY A 58 7.68 -11.53 36.44
C GLY A 58 7.30 -11.83 34.99
N MET A 59 6.38 -11.08 34.42
CA MET A 59 6.03 -11.12 33.00
C MET A 59 6.66 -9.96 32.25
N ALA A 60 7.04 -10.20 30.99
CA ALA A 60 7.51 -9.17 30.08
C ALA A 60 6.77 -9.25 28.75
N LEU A 61 6.14 -8.13 28.36
CA LEU A 61 5.49 -7.95 27.07
C LEU A 61 6.33 -7.02 26.20
N LYS A 62 6.58 -7.40 24.97
CA LYS A 62 7.12 -6.52 23.92
C LYS A 62 6.08 -6.37 22.83
N TYR A 63 5.98 -5.17 22.30
CA TYR A 63 5.08 -4.82 21.21
C TYR A 63 5.79 -3.97 20.15
N ASP A 64 5.63 -4.31 18.89
CA ASP A 64 6.07 -3.50 17.75
C ASP A 64 4.98 -3.50 16.69
N TYR A 65 4.52 -2.31 16.33
CA TYR A 65 3.62 -2.07 15.22
C TYR A 65 4.29 -1.12 14.23
N ASN A 66 4.33 -1.52 12.96
CA ASN A 66 4.92 -0.73 11.90
C ASN A 66 3.99 -0.68 10.69
N GLN A 67 3.69 0.53 10.24
CA GLN A 67 2.87 0.78 9.05
C GLN A 67 3.73 1.49 8.01
N ILE A 68 3.90 0.86 6.85
CA ILE A 68 4.73 1.36 5.76
C ILE A 68 3.86 1.54 4.53
N PRO A 69 3.62 2.77 4.06
CA PRO A 69 3.03 3.01 2.76
C PRO A 69 4.05 2.68 1.68
N HIS A 70 3.58 2.21 0.54
CA HIS A 70 4.38 2.06 -0.66
C HIS A 70 3.60 2.63 -1.85
N ASN A 71 3.98 3.82 -2.27
CA ASN A 71 3.40 4.51 -3.41
C ASN A 71 4.24 4.21 -4.65
N MET A 72 3.70 3.40 -5.55
CA MET A 72 4.40 2.92 -6.75
C MET A 72 4.16 3.82 -7.97
N GLY A 73 3.17 4.69 -7.93
CA GLY A 73 2.90 5.64 -9.01
C GLY A 73 1.61 6.42 -8.83
N ASN A 74 1.70 7.73 -9.08
CA ASN A 74 0.59 8.66 -9.08
C ASN A 74 0.18 8.99 -10.50
N GLY A 75 -1.11 8.98 -10.76
CA GLY A 75 -1.65 9.42 -12.03
C GLY A 75 -1.55 8.39 -13.15
N GLY A 76 -1.38 7.13 -12.84
CA GLY A 76 -1.67 6.04 -13.76
C GLY A 76 -3.11 6.14 -14.26
N ARG A 77 -3.36 5.68 -15.48
CA ARG A 77 -4.70 5.66 -16.06
C ARG A 77 -5.03 4.26 -16.51
N THR A 78 -6.29 3.88 -16.35
CA THR A 78 -6.78 2.56 -16.77
C THR A 78 -8.11 2.67 -17.47
N MET A 79 -8.32 1.81 -18.47
CA MET A 79 -9.62 1.67 -19.16
C MET A 79 -10.60 0.75 -18.40
N PHE A 80 -10.12 0.16 -17.30
CA PHE A 80 -10.95 -0.67 -16.44
C PHE A 80 -11.59 0.19 -15.35
N ALA A 81 -12.84 -0.11 -15.02
CA ALA A 81 -13.52 0.45 -13.86
C ALA A 81 -13.64 -0.60 -12.77
N GLU A 82 -13.46 -0.20 -11.53
CA GLU A 82 -13.72 -1.07 -10.39
C GLU A 82 -15.23 -1.15 -10.18
N THR A 83 -15.79 -2.34 -10.37
CA THR A 83 -17.23 -2.61 -10.22
C THR A 83 -17.57 -3.15 -8.84
N ASP A 84 -16.64 -3.87 -8.23
CA ASP A 84 -16.68 -4.37 -6.86
C ASP A 84 -15.26 -4.32 -6.27
N PRO A 85 -15.07 -4.35 -4.98
CA PRO A 85 -13.75 -4.33 -4.36
C PRO A 85 -12.79 -5.36 -4.97
N GLY A 86 -11.77 -4.88 -5.68
CA GLY A 86 -10.79 -5.72 -6.37
C GLY A 86 -11.22 -6.30 -7.73
N VAL A 87 -12.45 -6.04 -8.17
CA VAL A 87 -12.97 -6.50 -9.48
C VAL A 87 -12.95 -5.36 -10.49
N TRP A 88 -12.10 -5.50 -11.49
CA TRP A 88 -11.92 -4.49 -12.52
C TRP A 88 -12.45 -4.98 -13.87
N THR A 89 -13.38 -4.24 -14.46
CA THR A 89 -14.02 -4.60 -15.72
C THR A 89 -13.86 -3.52 -16.77
N ALA A 90 -13.68 -3.92 -18.03
CA ALA A 90 -13.72 -3.01 -19.16
C ALA A 90 -15.15 -2.89 -19.68
N SER A 91 -15.56 -1.68 -20.07
CA SER A 91 -16.84 -1.48 -20.74
C SER A 91 -16.91 -2.30 -22.01
N GLN A 92 -18.01 -3.06 -22.18
CA GLN A 92 -18.25 -3.87 -23.37
C GLN A 92 -18.25 -3.01 -24.64
N THR A 93 -18.91 -1.86 -24.59
CA THR A 93 -18.96 -0.90 -25.72
C THR A 93 -17.58 -0.39 -26.09
N LEU A 94 -16.79 0.01 -25.09
CA LEU A 94 -15.41 0.47 -25.31
C LEU A 94 -14.56 -0.63 -25.95
N ARG A 95 -14.65 -1.84 -25.43
CA ARG A 95 -13.92 -2.99 -25.98
C ARG A 95 -14.27 -3.25 -27.45
N GLN A 96 -15.56 -3.25 -27.78
CA GLN A 96 -16.03 -3.44 -29.16
C GLN A 96 -15.56 -2.32 -30.08
N THR A 97 -15.63 -1.07 -29.64
CA THR A 97 -15.17 0.08 -30.42
C THR A 97 -13.68 -0.02 -30.76
N LEU A 98 -12.85 -0.32 -29.75
CA LEU A 98 -11.40 -0.46 -29.93
C LEU A 98 -11.07 -1.67 -30.79
N GLN A 99 -11.77 -2.79 -30.60
CA GLN A 99 -11.58 -4.00 -31.40
C GLN A 99 -11.91 -3.75 -32.87
N THR A 100 -13.05 -3.12 -33.14
CA THR A 100 -13.46 -2.77 -34.52
C THR A 100 -12.42 -1.87 -35.19
N ALA A 101 -11.90 -0.86 -34.50
CA ALA A 101 -10.87 0.02 -35.02
C ALA A 101 -9.57 -0.72 -35.35
N VAL A 102 -9.20 -1.70 -34.54
CA VAL A 102 -8.03 -2.55 -34.82
C VAL A 102 -8.29 -3.49 -36.01
N ASP A 103 -9.45 -4.12 -36.07
CA ASP A 103 -9.77 -5.12 -37.09
C ASP A 103 -9.90 -4.51 -38.49
N THR A 104 -10.43 -3.27 -38.54
CA THR A 104 -10.58 -2.53 -39.80
C THR A 104 -9.28 -1.91 -40.32
N LYS A 105 -8.22 -1.85 -39.49
CA LYS A 105 -6.92 -1.30 -39.91
C LYS A 105 -6.16 -2.29 -40.79
N LEU A 106 -6.13 -2.00 -42.07
CA LEU A 106 -5.45 -2.80 -43.08
C LEU A 106 -4.39 -1.98 -43.86
N PRO A 107 -3.33 -2.60 -44.34
CA PRO A 107 -2.90 -3.97 -44.01
C PRO A 107 -2.52 -4.13 -42.54
N THR A 108 -2.44 -5.36 -42.07
CA THR A 108 -2.10 -5.63 -40.65
C THR A 108 -0.72 -5.10 -40.22
N SER A 109 0.21 -4.97 -41.18
CA SER A 109 1.50 -4.30 -40.99
C SER A 109 1.40 -2.82 -40.62
N ALA A 110 0.29 -2.18 -40.92
CA ALA A 110 0.01 -0.79 -40.51
C ALA A 110 -0.46 -0.64 -39.07
N ARG A 111 -0.63 -1.74 -38.32
CA ARG A 111 -0.91 -1.76 -36.90
C ARG A 111 0.39 -1.57 -36.10
N THR A 112 0.98 -0.39 -36.26
CA THR A 112 2.24 0.00 -35.61
C THR A 112 2.00 0.48 -34.18
N TYR A 113 3.07 0.71 -33.44
CA TYR A 113 3.00 1.35 -32.13
C TYR A 113 2.24 2.69 -32.17
N ASP A 114 2.55 3.54 -33.16
CA ASP A 114 1.91 4.86 -33.29
C ASP A 114 0.41 4.74 -33.57
N PHE A 115 -0.01 3.75 -34.34
CA PHE A 115 -1.41 3.46 -34.53
C PHE A 115 -2.10 3.15 -33.21
N TYR A 116 -1.55 2.24 -32.42
CA TYR A 116 -2.12 1.89 -31.12
C TYR A 116 -2.07 3.07 -30.15
N ALA A 117 -0.97 3.79 -30.08
CA ALA A 117 -0.83 4.96 -29.23
C ALA A 117 -1.91 6.01 -29.56
N THR A 118 -2.13 6.30 -30.84
CA THR A 118 -3.16 7.23 -31.31
C THR A 118 -4.57 6.74 -31.00
N LEU A 119 -4.81 5.44 -31.15
CA LEU A 119 -6.13 4.83 -30.89
C LEU A 119 -6.48 4.88 -29.39
N PHE A 120 -5.53 4.57 -28.51
CA PHE A 120 -5.79 4.46 -27.08
C PHE A 120 -5.67 5.79 -26.31
N ALA A 121 -4.86 6.73 -26.79
CA ALA A 121 -4.58 7.97 -26.08
C ALA A 121 -5.86 8.79 -25.72
N PRO A 122 -6.83 9.00 -26.59
CA PRO A 122 -8.05 9.73 -26.25
C PRO A 122 -8.87 9.03 -25.17
N THR A 123 -8.97 7.71 -25.25
CA THR A 123 -9.68 6.90 -24.27
C THR A 123 -9.00 6.98 -22.90
N LEU A 124 -7.67 6.80 -22.85
CA LEU A 124 -6.92 6.92 -21.61
C LEU A 124 -6.99 8.33 -21.03
N ALA A 125 -6.98 9.36 -21.86
CA ALA A 125 -7.09 10.75 -21.41
C ALA A 125 -8.43 11.04 -20.72
N SER A 126 -9.50 10.35 -21.12
CA SER A 126 -10.84 10.50 -20.53
C SER A 126 -11.08 9.63 -19.29
N THR A 127 -10.18 8.70 -18.97
CA THR A 127 -10.34 7.81 -17.82
C THR A 127 -9.89 8.46 -16.51
N ASN A 128 -10.41 7.93 -15.40
CA ASN A 128 -9.98 8.34 -14.08
C ASN A 128 -8.52 7.96 -13.82
N ARG A 129 -7.86 8.77 -13.01
CA ARG A 129 -6.53 8.44 -12.49
C ARG A 129 -6.64 7.32 -11.46
N VAL A 130 -5.66 6.46 -11.46
CA VAL A 130 -5.50 5.39 -10.47
C VAL A 130 -4.13 5.50 -9.85
N ASP A 131 -4.10 5.67 -8.54
CA ASP A 131 -2.86 5.68 -7.78
C ASP A 131 -2.53 4.24 -7.36
N VAL A 132 -1.39 3.75 -7.84
CA VAL A 132 -0.92 2.41 -7.50
C VAL A 132 -0.14 2.52 -6.20
N SER A 133 -0.80 2.17 -5.12
CA SER A 133 -0.23 2.23 -3.78
C SER A 133 -0.67 1.06 -2.92
N SER A 134 0.15 0.69 -1.96
CA SER A 134 -0.18 -0.29 -0.94
C SER A 134 0.29 0.16 0.43
N VAL A 135 -0.34 -0.36 1.47
CA VAL A 135 0.07 -0.16 2.86
C VAL A 135 0.33 -1.52 3.47
N ARG A 136 1.52 -1.69 4.03
CA ARG A 136 1.89 -2.86 4.81
C ARG A 136 1.83 -2.52 6.30
N LYS A 137 1.04 -3.28 7.05
CA LYS A 137 0.92 -3.20 8.50
C LYS A 137 1.51 -4.46 9.10
N THR A 138 2.49 -4.32 9.97
CA THR A 138 3.12 -5.44 10.67
C THR A 138 2.92 -5.25 12.16
N THR A 139 2.47 -6.30 12.84
CA THR A 139 2.33 -6.35 14.29
C THR A 139 3.16 -7.51 14.81
N ASN A 140 4.06 -7.24 15.75
CA ASN A 140 4.82 -8.26 16.49
C ASN A 140 4.52 -8.08 17.98
N THR A 141 4.21 -9.18 18.64
CA THR A 141 3.99 -9.21 20.08
C THR A 141 4.73 -10.40 20.67
N GLU A 142 5.47 -10.19 21.72
CA GLU A 142 6.19 -11.22 22.45
C GLU A 142 5.86 -11.12 23.94
N LEU A 143 5.40 -12.20 24.53
CA LEU A 143 5.07 -12.31 25.94
C LEU A 143 5.95 -13.40 26.56
N ASN A 144 6.73 -13.01 27.57
CA ASN A 144 7.61 -13.90 28.31
C ASN A 144 7.15 -14.03 29.77
N PHE A 145 7.18 -15.26 30.30
CA PHE A 145 6.74 -15.64 31.65
C PHE A 145 7.90 -16.18 32.50
N GLY A 146 9.13 -15.74 32.29
CA GLY A 146 10.36 -16.34 32.82
C GLY A 146 10.50 -16.43 34.33
N GLN A 147 9.68 -15.75 35.14
CA GLN A 147 9.85 -15.75 36.60
C GLN A 147 8.74 -16.49 37.37
N HIS A 148 7.71 -16.98 36.70
CA HIS A 148 6.57 -17.64 37.36
C HIS A 148 6.47 -19.12 37.10
N LEU A 149 7.25 -19.64 36.17
CA LEU A 149 7.25 -21.05 35.80
C LEU A 149 8.62 -21.65 36.10
N PRO A 150 8.70 -22.95 36.36
CA PRO A 150 9.98 -23.65 36.51
C PRO A 150 10.77 -23.77 35.19
N PHE A 151 10.28 -23.17 34.13
CA PHE A 151 10.85 -23.08 32.79
C PHE A 151 10.52 -21.72 32.16
N ASP A 152 11.34 -21.27 31.23
CA ASP A 152 11.07 -20.07 30.46
C ASP A 152 10.05 -20.36 29.38
N LEU A 153 8.94 -19.61 29.36
CA LEU A 153 7.92 -19.67 28.33
C LEU A 153 7.84 -18.34 27.61
N THR A 154 8.04 -18.37 26.30
CA THR A 154 7.85 -17.21 25.44
C THR A 154 6.78 -17.51 24.41
N LEU A 155 5.76 -16.68 24.36
CA LEU A 155 4.72 -16.67 23.32
C LEU A 155 4.98 -15.52 22.37
N ALA A 156 5.07 -15.81 21.09
CA ALA A 156 5.28 -14.79 20.05
C ALA A 156 4.12 -14.83 19.04
N TYR A 157 3.62 -13.64 18.71
CA TYR A 157 2.63 -13.45 17.66
C TYR A 157 3.15 -12.45 16.64
N LYS A 158 3.06 -12.82 15.37
CA LYS A 158 3.38 -11.96 14.25
C LYS A 158 2.23 -11.96 13.26
N ASN A 159 1.81 -10.76 12.86
CA ASN A 159 0.83 -10.57 11.80
C ASN A 159 1.35 -9.56 10.79
N GLU A 160 1.14 -9.84 9.51
CA GLU A 160 1.40 -8.90 8.42
C GLU A 160 0.16 -8.81 7.52
N LEU A 161 -0.32 -7.59 7.33
CA LEU A 161 -1.43 -7.28 6.43
C LEU A 161 -0.93 -6.30 5.38
N LYS A 162 -1.11 -6.64 4.11
CA LYS A 162 -0.84 -5.75 2.98
C LYS A 162 -2.13 -5.50 2.23
N THR A 163 -2.51 -4.23 2.13
CA THR A 163 -3.71 -3.76 1.43
C THR A 163 -3.35 -2.70 0.41
N GLY A 164 -4.08 -2.61 -0.69
CA GLY A 164 -3.89 -1.59 -1.72
C GLY A 164 -3.95 -2.17 -3.13
N TYR A 165 -3.58 -1.33 -4.08
CA TYR A 165 -3.56 -1.67 -5.50
C TYR A 165 -2.13 -1.82 -5.99
N ARG A 166 -1.90 -2.79 -6.86
CA ARG A 166 -0.64 -2.93 -7.60
C ARG A 166 -0.95 -3.15 -9.07
N GLY A 167 -0.05 -2.68 -9.95
CA GLY A 167 -0.14 -3.03 -11.35
C GLY A 167 -0.05 -4.54 -11.55
N LEU A 168 -0.86 -5.09 -12.43
CA LEU A 168 -0.67 -6.45 -12.91
C LEU A 168 0.64 -6.46 -13.71
N SER A 169 1.68 -7.09 -13.16
CA SER A 169 2.92 -7.33 -13.89
C SER A 169 2.68 -8.47 -14.89
N GLY A 170 2.96 -8.25 -16.15
CA GLY A 170 2.92 -9.27 -17.18
C GLY A 170 1.88 -9.07 -18.27
N GLY A 171 1.27 -7.91 -18.35
CA GLY A 171 0.51 -7.51 -19.52
C GLY A 171 1.43 -7.15 -20.68
N ASN A 172 2.10 -8.11 -21.30
CA ASN A 172 2.21 -8.02 -22.73
C ASN A 172 0.78 -8.03 -23.25
N PHE A 173 0.31 -6.88 -23.74
CA PHE A 173 -0.88 -6.82 -24.55
C PHE A 173 -0.59 -7.53 -25.89
N ARG A 174 -0.33 -8.80 -25.86
CA ARG A 174 -0.66 -9.70 -26.93
C ARG A 174 -2.11 -10.09 -26.72
N ALA A 175 -2.97 -9.29 -27.27
CA ALA A 175 -4.32 -9.69 -27.53
C ALA A 175 -4.28 -10.86 -28.54
N THR A 176 -3.98 -12.05 -28.08
CA THR A 176 -4.39 -13.27 -28.76
C THR A 176 -5.79 -13.57 -28.25
N TYR A 177 -6.75 -13.15 -29.02
CA TYR A 177 -8.15 -13.53 -28.80
C TYR A 177 -8.45 -14.71 -29.68
N SER A 178 -8.79 -15.80 -29.08
CA SER A 178 -9.62 -16.84 -29.70
C SER A 178 -11.08 -16.46 -29.53
#